data_66cfacd072637de8627f4cdae3e04ba5
#
_entry.id   66cfacd072637de8627f4cdae3e04ba5
#
_cell.length_a   1.000
_cell.length_b   1.000
_cell.length_c   1.000
_cell.angle_alpha   90.00
_cell.angle_beta   90.00
_cell.angle_gamma   90.00
#
_symmetry.space_group_name_H-M   'P 1'
#
loop_
_entity.id
_entity.type
_entity.pdbx_description
1 polymer ?
#
loop_
_entity_poly.entity_id
_entity_poly.type
_entity_poly.pdbx_seq_one_letter_code
_entity_poly.pdbx_strand_id
1 'polypeptide(L)'
;MSYLNRDERREVILQAAMRVALADGFAAMTVRRIASEADVAAGQVHHHFSSAGELKALAFVHLIRTLLDAGQVPPPATWRARLHAMLGSEDGGFEPYIKLWREAQTLADRDPHIRDAYLLTMQMWHEETVTIIEQGKQAGEFTFTANATDIAWRLIALVCGLDGMYVLGIPEMADPAFKFHLDRMITLELFA
;
A
#
# COMPACT_ATOMS: atom_id res chain seq x y z
N MET A 1 7.27 26.51 24.66
CA MET A 1 7.28 25.82 23.37
C MET A 1 8.62 25.13 23.24
N SER A 2 8.65 23.80 23.22
CA SER A 2 9.89 23.05 22.96
C SER A 2 10.34 23.34 21.53
N TYR A 3 11.59 23.74 21.36
CA TYR A 3 12.16 24.03 20.05
C TYR A 3 12.48 22.66 19.40
N LEU A 4 11.65 22.23 18.44
CA LEU A 4 11.88 20.99 17.68
C LEU A 4 13.22 21.09 16.94
N ASN A 5 14.03 20.05 17.01
CA ASN A 5 15.23 19.93 16.20
C ASN A 5 14.89 19.74 14.71
N ARG A 6 15.92 19.70 13.85
CA ARG A 6 15.72 19.62 12.40
C ARG A 6 14.98 18.34 11.97
N ASP A 7 15.33 17.21 12.56
CA ASP A 7 14.76 15.90 12.19
C ASP A 7 13.33 15.77 12.72
N GLU A 8 13.06 16.22 13.94
CA GLU A 8 11.71 16.29 14.49
C GLU A 8 10.78 17.17 13.64
N ARG A 9 11.28 18.30 13.15
CA ARG A 9 10.51 19.19 12.28
C ARG A 9 10.22 18.53 10.91
N ARG A 10 11.21 17.85 10.34
CA ARG A 10 11.04 17.10 9.09
C ARG A 10 9.96 16.02 9.24
N GLU A 11 9.98 15.31 10.36
CA GLU A 11 8.98 14.28 10.67
C GLU A 11 7.58 14.88 10.82
N VAL A 12 7.41 15.98 11.53
CA VAL A 12 6.11 16.67 11.67
C VAL A 12 5.52 17.04 10.30
N ILE A 13 6.36 17.55 9.38
CA ILE A 13 5.92 17.89 8.03
C ILE A 13 5.53 16.64 7.24
N LEU A 14 6.32 15.56 7.34
CA LEU A 14 6.01 14.29 6.67
C LEU A 14 4.69 13.69 7.18
N GLN A 15 4.47 13.65 8.48
CA GLN A 15 3.23 13.18 9.08
C GLN A 15 2.02 14.03 8.65
N ALA A 16 2.17 15.33 8.54
CA ALA A 16 1.14 16.22 8.01
C ALA A 16 0.84 15.90 6.52
N ALA A 17 1.89 15.67 5.72
CA ALA A 17 1.73 15.28 4.32
C ALA A 17 0.98 13.94 4.18
N MET A 18 1.27 12.96 5.04
CA MET A 18 0.57 11.67 5.08
C MET A 18 -0.92 11.85 5.42
N ARG A 19 -1.26 12.69 6.41
CA ARG A 19 -2.68 12.98 6.74
C ARG A 19 -3.41 13.65 5.57
N VAL A 20 -2.79 14.64 4.92
CA VAL A 20 -3.38 15.29 3.74
C VAL A 20 -3.58 14.30 2.61
N ALA A 21 -2.60 13.42 2.36
CA ALA A 21 -2.70 12.40 1.31
C ALA A 21 -3.89 11.45 1.54
N LEU A 22 -4.06 10.94 2.76
CA LEU A 22 -5.16 10.02 3.10
C LEU A 22 -6.53 10.69 3.06
N ALA A 23 -6.61 11.96 3.50
CA ALA A 23 -7.87 12.67 3.57
C ALA A 23 -8.32 13.18 2.19
N ASP A 24 -7.41 13.77 1.42
CA ASP A 24 -7.71 14.63 0.28
C ASP A 24 -7.03 14.17 -1.04
N GLY A 25 -6.16 13.13 -1.00
CA GLY A 25 -5.42 12.60 -2.15
C GLY A 25 -4.23 13.44 -2.59
N PHE A 26 -3.52 12.97 -3.65
CA PHE A 26 -2.29 13.62 -4.14
C PHE A 26 -2.50 15.04 -4.66
N ALA A 27 -3.66 15.33 -5.25
CA ALA A 27 -3.95 16.66 -5.80
C ALA A 27 -3.97 17.75 -4.71
N ALA A 28 -4.40 17.41 -3.51
CA ALA A 28 -4.45 18.33 -2.37
C ALA A 28 -3.08 18.55 -1.69
N MET A 29 -2.08 17.73 -1.95
CA MET A 29 -0.75 17.80 -1.34
C MET A 29 0.07 18.97 -1.88
N THR A 30 -0.44 20.19 -1.72
CA THR A 30 0.31 21.42 -2.00
C THR A 30 1.15 21.80 -0.80
N VAL A 31 2.28 22.49 -1.06
CA VAL A 31 3.17 23.01 0.03
C VAL A 31 2.38 23.83 1.06
N ARG A 32 1.43 24.66 0.60
CA ARG A 32 0.60 25.49 1.50
C ARG A 32 -0.33 24.63 2.37
N ARG A 33 -0.98 23.63 1.78
CA ARG A 33 -1.90 22.74 2.52
C ARG A 33 -1.14 21.92 3.56
N ILE A 34 0.02 21.36 3.18
CA ILE A 34 0.88 20.61 4.10
C ILE A 34 1.44 21.50 5.22
N ALA A 35 1.90 22.70 4.89
CA ALA A 35 2.41 23.66 5.88
C ALA A 35 1.32 24.06 6.90
N SER A 36 0.10 24.31 6.42
CA SER A 36 -1.07 24.57 7.29
C SER A 36 -1.40 23.40 8.19
N GLU A 37 -1.36 22.17 7.67
CA GLU A 37 -1.62 20.94 8.43
C GLU A 37 -0.53 20.68 9.48
N ALA A 38 0.72 21.04 9.18
CA ALA A 38 1.86 20.86 10.06
C ALA A 38 2.02 22.01 11.08
N ASP A 39 1.21 23.06 10.99
CA ASP A 39 1.36 24.33 11.76
C ASP A 39 2.77 24.94 11.63
N VAL A 40 3.23 25.04 10.36
CA VAL A 40 4.54 25.66 10.05
C VAL A 40 4.42 26.67 8.90
N ALA A 41 5.41 27.55 8.77
CA ALA A 41 5.49 28.42 7.60
C ALA A 41 5.83 27.60 6.32
N ALA A 42 5.28 27.96 5.16
CA ALA A 42 5.54 27.27 3.89
C ALA A 42 7.03 27.16 3.53
N GLY A 43 7.85 28.16 3.91
CA GLY A 43 9.30 28.12 3.75
C GLY A 43 9.98 26.97 4.51
N GLN A 44 9.42 26.52 5.62
CA GLN A 44 9.95 25.37 6.35
C GLN A 44 9.83 24.08 5.56
N VAL A 45 8.74 23.88 4.79
CA VAL A 45 8.59 22.71 3.92
C VAL A 45 9.72 22.68 2.88
N HIS A 46 9.99 23.79 2.21
CA HIS A 46 11.09 23.88 1.24
C HIS A 46 12.49 23.73 1.87
N HIS A 47 12.63 24.05 3.17
CA HIS A 47 13.90 23.86 3.87
C HIS A 47 14.20 22.38 4.17
N HIS A 48 13.17 21.55 4.35
CA HIS A 48 13.30 20.15 4.73
C HIS A 48 13.15 19.17 3.58
N PHE A 49 12.53 19.56 2.47
CA PHE A 49 12.30 18.72 1.28
C PHE A 49 12.70 19.46 0.02
N SER A 50 13.44 18.78 -0.86
CA SER A 50 13.99 19.38 -2.07
C SER A 50 12.89 19.78 -3.07
N SER A 51 11.75 19.07 -3.04
CA SER A 51 10.59 19.34 -3.89
C SER A 51 9.29 18.84 -3.26
N ALA A 52 8.16 19.35 -3.76
CA ALA A 52 6.85 18.82 -3.41
C ALA A 52 6.68 17.38 -3.91
N GLY A 53 7.29 17.02 -5.04
CA GLY A 53 7.29 15.66 -5.58
C GLY A 53 7.98 14.67 -4.65
N GLU A 54 9.16 15.01 -4.13
CA GLU A 54 9.86 14.21 -3.11
C GLU A 54 8.99 13.97 -1.87
N LEU A 55 8.38 15.03 -1.33
CA LEU A 55 7.54 14.92 -0.15
C LEU A 55 6.31 14.04 -0.38
N LYS A 56 5.65 14.17 -1.55
CA LYS A 56 4.53 13.31 -1.95
C LYS A 56 4.94 11.84 -2.04
N ALA A 57 6.06 11.56 -2.72
CA ALA A 57 6.59 10.21 -2.88
C ALA A 57 6.94 9.56 -1.54
N LEU A 58 7.62 10.29 -0.65
CA LEU A 58 7.95 9.83 0.69
C LEU A 58 6.70 9.55 1.52
N ALA A 59 5.72 10.45 1.54
CA ALA A 59 4.47 10.27 2.25
C ALA A 59 3.73 9.01 1.76
N PHE A 60 3.67 8.81 0.44
CA PHE A 60 3.05 7.63 -0.15
C PHE A 60 3.76 6.33 0.27
N VAL A 61 5.09 6.25 0.16
CA VAL A 61 5.84 5.06 0.57
C VAL A 61 5.61 4.74 2.05
N HIS A 62 5.63 5.75 2.93
CA HIS A 62 5.37 5.55 4.36
C HIS A 62 3.95 5.04 4.63
N LEU A 63 2.96 5.57 3.93
CA LEU A 63 1.57 5.12 4.06
C LEU A 63 1.40 3.67 3.62
N ILE A 64 1.97 3.29 2.48
CA ILE A 64 1.87 1.91 2.01
C ILE A 64 2.62 0.95 2.92
N ARG A 65 3.78 1.35 3.45
CA ARG A 65 4.47 0.53 4.47
C ARG A 65 3.58 0.30 5.69
N THR A 66 2.93 1.35 6.20
CA THR A 66 1.97 1.23 7.33
C THR A 66 0.82 0.27 6.99
N LEU A 67 0.32 0.31 5.75
CA LEU A 67 -0.71 -0.61 5.27
C LEU A 67 -0.22 -2.06 5.26
N LEU A 68 0.97 -2.31 4.72
CA LEU A 68 1.56 -3.67 4.67
C LEU A 68 1.85 -4.22 6.08
N ASP A 69 2.36 -3.38 6.99
CA ASP A 69 2.59 -3.76 8.38
C ASP A 69 1.26 -4.10 9.10
N ALA A 70 0.19 -3.36 8.83
CA ALA A 70 -1.15 -3.63 9.36
C ALA A 70 -1.77 -4.93 8.79
N GLY A 71 -1.41 -5.31 7.57
CA GLY A 71 -1.81 -6.58 6.94
C GLY A 71 -1.14 -7.82 7.56
N GLN A 72 -0.15 -7.64 8.42
CA GLN A 72 0.50 -8.75 9.13
C GLN A 72 -0.37 -9.24 10.29
N VAL A 73 -0.96 -10.42 10.12
CA VAL A 73 -1.81 -11.06 11.15
C VAL A 73 -0.95 -11.87 12.12
N PRO A 74 -1.03 -11.58 13.45
CA PRO A 74 -0.22 -12.30 14.44
C PRO A 74 -0.66 -13.77 14.62
N PRO A 75 0.22 -14.64 15.13
CA PRO A 75 -0.18 -16.00 15.53
C PRO A 75 -1.37 -15.98 16.50
N PRO A 76 -2.29 -16.97 16.47
CA PRO A 76 -2.18 -18.28 15.79
C PRO A 76 -2.73 -18.37 14.36
N ALA A 77 -2.82 -17.27 13.59
CA ALA A 77 -3.38 -17.30 12.24
C ALA A 77 -2.62 -18.26 11.31
N THR A 78 -3.36 -18.98 10.45
CA THR A 78 -2.80 -19.83 9.40
C THR A 78 -2.07 -18.99 8.34
N TRP A 79 -1.16 -19.60 7.60
CA TRP A 79 -0.48 -18.91 6.49
C TRP A 79 -1.44 -18.48 5.39
N ARG A 80 -2.49 -19.29 5.14
CA ARG A 80 -3.58 -18.90 4.24
C ARG A 80 -4.29 -17.64 4.71
N ALA A 81 -4.63 -17.55 6.01
CA ALA A 81 -5.27 -16.36 6.57
C ALA A 81 -4.38 -15.12 6.47
N ARG A 82 -3.07 -15.27 6.71
CA ARG A 82 -2.09 -14.18 6.54
C ARG A 82 -2.00 -13.72 5.10
N LEU A 83 -2.01 -14.66 4.15
CA LEU A 83 -1.98 -14.35 2.72
C LEU A 83 -3.24 -13.59 2.28
N HIS A 84 -4.41 -14.00 2.78
CA HIS A 84 -5.67 -13.28 2.55
C HIS A 84 -5.60 -11.85 3.10
N ALA A 85 -5.13 -11.65 4.33
CA ALA A 85 -4.98 -10.33 4.94
C ALA A 85 -4.01 -9.44 4.16
N MET A 86 -2.89 -10.01 3.66
CA MET A 86 -1.90 -9.29 2.85
C MET A 86 -2.44 -8.90 1.46
N LEU A 87 -3.32 -9.71 0.86
CA LEU A 87 -3.82 -9.55 -0.50
C LEU A 87 -5.20 -8.90 -0.58
N GLY A 88 -5.95 -8.83 0.52
CA GLY A 88 -7.28 -8.25 0.52
C GLY A 88 -7.71 -7.79 1.90
N SER A 89 -8.17 -6.55 2.02
CA SER A 89 -8.76 -6.03 3.25
C SER A 89 -10.14 -6.66 3.47
N GLU A 90 -10.38 -7.17 4.70
CA GLU A 90 -11.66 -7.79 5.04
C GLU A 90 -12.71 -6.78 5.56
N ASP A 91 -12.30 -5.61 6.04
CA ASP A 91 -13.14 -4.71 6.83
C ASP A 91 -13.33 -3.29 6.24
N GLY A 92 -12.78 -3.03 5.04
CA GLY A 92 -12.85 -1.69 4.40
C GLY A 92 -12.01 -0.60 5.10
N GLY A 93 -11.33 -0.91 6.19
CA GLY A 93 -10.51 0.06 6.95
C GLY A 93 -9.33 0.62 6.14
N PHE A 94 -8.94 -0.08 5.08
CA PHE A 94 -7.83 0.32 4.20
C PHE A 94 -8.24 1.09 2.95
N GLU A 95 -9.53 1.36 2.75
CA GLU A 95 -10.02 2.05 1.55
C GLU A 95 -9.31 3.38 1.25
N PRO A 96 -8.97 4.26 2.23
CA PRO A 96 -8.21 5.47 1.95
C PRO A 96 -6.82 5.20 1.33
N TYR A 97 -6.14 4.14 1.77
CA TYR A 97 -4.84 3.71 1.24
C TYR A 97 -4.97 3.14 -0.17
N ILE A 98 -5.99 2.30 -0.41
CA ILE A 98 -6.27 1.70 -1.72
C ILE A 98 -6.62 2.79 -2.73
N LYS A 99 -7.42 3.77 -2.35
CA LYS A 99 -7.73 4.94 -3.19
C LYS A 99 -6.47 5.70 -3.58
N LEU A 100 -5.58 5.95 -2.62
CA LEU A 100 -4.31 6.64 -2.88
C LEU A 100 -3.40 5.80 -3.80
N TRP A 101 -3.41 4.47 -3.66
CA TRP A 101 -2.69 3.56 -4.55
C TRP A 101 -3.18 3.66 -5.99
N ARG A 102 -4.50 3.69 -6.23
CA ARG A 102 -5.10 3.88 -7.56
C ARG A 102 -4.72 5.24 -8.17
N GLU A 103 -4.71 6.31 -7.34
CA GLU A 103 -4.24 7.63 -7.78
C GLU A 103 -2.76 7.58 -8.18
N ALA A 104 -1.90 6.92 -7.39
CA ALA A 104 -0.47 6.75 -7.70
C ALA A 104 -0.27 6.03 -9.04
N GLN A 105 -1.00 4.95 -9.30
CA GLN A 105 -0.97 4.24 -10.58
C GLN A 105 -1.28 5.16 -11.76
N THR A 106 -2.30 6.00 -11.63
CA THR A 106 -2.70 6.94 -12.68
C THR A 106 -1.66 8.05 -12.89
N LEU A 107 -1.01 8.49 -11.81
CA LEU A 107 -0.01 9.57 -11.85
C LEU A 107 1.37 9.09 -12.30
N ALA A 108 1.66 7.80 -12.21
CA ALA A 108 2.98 7.22 -12.51
C ALA A 108 3.49 7.53 -13.94
N ASP A 109 2.59 7.69 -14.91
CA ASP A 109 2.95 8.06 -16.29
C ASP A 109 3.40 9.52 -16.44
N ARG A 110 3.06 10.39 -15.46
CA ARG A 110 3.24 11.85 -15.58
C ARG A 110 4.17 12.43 -14.52
N ASP A 111 4.35 11.73 -13.41
CA ASP A 111 5.17 12.17 -12.27
C ASP A 111 6.24 11.10 -11.97
N PRO A 112 7.51 11.36 -12.29
CA PRO A 112 8.59 10.39 -12.06
C PRO A 112 8.80 10.08 -10.57
N HIS A 113 8.58 11.03 -9.66
CA HIS A 113 8.70 10.77 -8.22
C HIS A 113 7.63 9.78 -7.76
N ILE A 114 6.39 9.93 -8.25
CA ILE A 114 5.29 9.01 -7.93
C ILE A 114 5.52 7.65 -8.59
N ARG A 115 6.02 7.61 -9.83
CA ARG A 115 6.34 6.36 -10.50
C ARG A 115 7.38 5.54 -9.73
N ASP A 116 8.47 6.18 -9.30
CA ASP A 116 9.53 5.49 -8.56
C ASP A 116 9.03 5.02 -7.19
N ALA A 117 8.21 5.83 -6.50
CA ALA A 117 7.56 5.46 -5.25
C ALA A 117 6.54 4.31 -5.43
N TYR A 118 5.75 4.35 -6.52
CA TYR A 118 4.79 3.29 -6.85
C TYR A 118 5.51 1.97 -7.14
N LEU A 119 6.60 2.00 -7.93
CA LEU A 119 7.43 0.83 -8.20
C LEU A 119 7.98 0.23 -6.89
N LEU A 120 8.53 1.07 -6.02
CA LEU A 120 9.06 0.63 -4.73
C LEU A 120 7.97 -0.03 -3.87
N THR A 121 6.79 0.56 -3.80
CA THR A 121 5.67 0.00 -3.00
C THR A 121 5.15 -1.33 -3.57
N MET A 122 5.12 -1.49 -4.89
CA MET A 122 4.80 -2.77 -5.54
C MET A 122 5.83 -3.85 -5.21
N GLN A 123 7.13 -3.51 -5.19
CA GLN A 123 8.18 -4.43 -4.79
C GLN A 123 8.05 -4.85 -3.33
N MET A 124 7.79 -3.89 -2.42
CA MET A 124 7.56 -4.19 -1.00
C MET A 124 6.39 -5.17 -0.82
N TRP A 125 5.25 -4.91 -1.46
CA TRP A 125 4.08 -5.80 -1.39
C TRP A 125 4.39 -7.19 -1.93
N HIS A 126 5.12 -7.26 -3.05
CA HIS A 126 5.55 -8.54 -3.63
C HIS A 126 6.48 -9.31 -2.68
N GLU A 127 7.49 -8.67 -2.10
CA GLU A 127 8.44 -9.30 -1.16
C GLU A 127 7.73 -9.87 0.08
N GLU A 128 6.80 -9.11 0.67
CA GLU A 128 5.98 -9.59 1.79
C GLU A 128 5.11 -10.79 1.40
N THR A 129 4.48 -10.73 0.22
CA THR A 129 3.68 -11.84 -0.30
C THR A 129 4.52 -13.10 -0.52
N VAL A 130 5.69 -12.99 -1.13
CA VAL A 130 6.65 -14.10 -1.30
C VAL A 130 7.04 -14.69 0.05
N THR A 131 7.36 -13.83 1.03
CA THR A 131 7.75 -14.27 2.38
C THR A 131 6.65 -15.12 3.04
N ILE A 132 5.40 -14.70 2.95
CA ILE A 132 4.26 -15.47 3.49
C ILE A 132 4.11 -16.81 2.76
N ILE A 133 4.23 -16.84 1.44
CA ILE A 133 4.12 -18.05 0.63
C ILE A 133 5.24 -19.05 1.00
N GLU A 134 6.49 -18.60 1.09
CA GLU A 134 7.61 -19.46 1.43
C GLU A 134 7.54 -20.00 2.86
N GLN A 135 7.16 -19.16 3.81
CA GLN A 135 6.98 -19.58 5.20
C GLN A 135 5.84 -20.57 5.37
N GLY A 136 4.73 -20.40 4.63
CA GLY A 136 3.62 -21.35 4.58
C GLY A 136 4.05 -22.70 4.01
N LYS A 137 4.92 -22.72 3.00
CA LYS A 137 5.53 -23.95 2.47
C LYS A 137 6.45 -24.63 3.48
N GLN A 138 7.30 -23.87 4.13
CA GLN A 138 8.23 -24.40 5.18
C GLN A 138 7.45 -24.99 6.36
N ALA A 139 6.31 -24.39 6.70
CA ALA A 139 5.40 -24.89 7.75
C ALA A 139 4.57 -26.10 7.31
N GLY A 140 4.65 -26.52 6.05
CA GLY A 140 3.89 -27.65 5.49
C GLY A 140 2.41 -27.35 5.22
N GLU A 141 1.97 -26.08 5.29
CA GLU A 141 0.61 -25.69 4.99
C GLU A 141 0.37 -25.56 3.47
N PHE A 142 1.39 -25.13 2.72
CA PHE A 142 1.34 -25.02 1.27
C PHE A 142 2.19 -26.12 0.59
N THR A 143 1.73 -26.68 -0.54
CA THR A 143 2.32 -27.84 -1.23
C THR A 143 2.64 -27.60 -2.70
N PHE A 144 2.92 -26.36 -3.09
CA PHE A 144 3.19 -25.99 -4.48
C PHE A 144 4.59 -26.37 -4.95
N THR A 145 4.77 -26.53 -6.28
CA THR A 145 6.06 -26.81 -6.94
C THR A 145 6.61 -25.64 -7.75
N ALA A 146 5.75 -24.66 -8.10
CA ALA A 146 6.13 -23.48 -8.86
C ALA A 146 7.02 -22.52 -8.02
N ASN A 147 7.55 -21.48 -8.67
CA ASN A 147 8.34 -20.46 -8.00
C ASN A 147 7.41 -19.51 -7.19
N ALA A 148 7.71 -19.30 -5.90
CA ALA A 148 6.93 -18.42 -5.02
C ALA A 148 6.84 -16.97 -5.54
N THR A 149 7.92 -16.47 -6.14
CA THR A 149 7.98 -15.14 -6.77
C THR A 149 6.94 -15.00 -7.89
N ASP A 150 6.84 -16.01 -8.77
CA ASP A 150 5.88 -15.99 -9.87
C ASP A 150 4.43 -16.13 -9.38
N ILE A 151 4.21 -16.96 -8.34
CA ILE A 151 2.90 -17.09 -7.70
C ILE A 151 2.48 -15.73 -7.10
N ALA A 152 3.37 -15.08 -6.36
CA ALA A 152 3.10 -13.77 -5.75
C ALA A 152 2.66 -12.74 -6.80
N TRP A 153 3.37 -12.65 -7.94
CA TRP A 153 2.97 -11.75 -9.03
C TRP A 153 1.60 -12.06 -9.62
N ARG A 154 1.27 -13.34 -9.80
CA ARG A 154 -0.06 -13.73 -10.31
C ARG A 154 -1.18 -13.35 -9.34
N LEU A 155 -0.98 -13.59 -8.05
CA LEU A 155 -1.96 -13.22 -7.02
C LEU A 155 -2.13 -11.71 -6.92
N ILE A 156 -1.05 -10.93 -6.92
CA ILE A 156 -1.09 -9.47 -6.92
C ILE A 156 -1.78 -8.93 -8.17
N ALA A 157 -1.46 -9.46 -9.35
CA ALA A 157 -2.12 -9.06 -10.60
C ALA A 157 -3.64 -9.35 -10.59
N LEU A 158 -4.04 -10.49 -10.01
CA LEU A 158 -5.47 -10.79 -9.80
C LEU A 158 -6.13 -9.76 -8.88
N VAL A 159 -5.52 -9.44 -7.73
CA VAL A 159 -6.05 -8.45 -6.78
C VAL A 159 -6.20 -7.08 -7.44
N CYS A 160 -5.17 -6.60 -8.15
CA CYS A 160 -5.24 -5.33 -8.88
C CYS A 160 -6.36 -5.34 -9.94
N GLY A 161 -6.55 -6.45 -10.64
CA GLY A 161 -7.63 -6.60 -11.62
C GLY A 161 -9.02 -6.61 -10.98
N LEU A 162 -9.19 -7.36 -9.90
CA LEU A 162 -10.47 -7.42 -9.15
C LEU A 162 -10.81 -6.06 -8.54
N ASP A 163 -9.82 -5.34 -7.99
CA ASP A 163 -10.00 -3.99 -7.46
C ASP A 163 -10.49 -3.01 -8.54
N GLY A 164 -9.91 -3.06 -9.73
CA GLY A 164 -10.37 -2.26 -10.87
C GLY A 164 -11.82 -2.55 -11.26
N MET A 165 -12.26 -3.81 -11.22
CA MET A 165 -13.65 -4.20 -11.50
C MET A 165 -14.60 -3.77 -10.39
N TYR A 166 -14.17 -3.85 -9.13
CA TYR A 166 -14.93 -3.38 -7.97
C TYR A 166 -15.24 -1.88 -8.07
N VAL A 167 -14.26 -1.06 -8.43
CA VAL A 167 -14.43 0.40 -8.63
C VAL A 167 -15.45 0.73 -9.72
N LEU A 168 -15.57 -0.13 -10.74
CA LEU A 168 -16.57 0.05 -11.79
C LEU A 168 -18.00 -0.30 -11.33
N GLY A 169 -18.17 -0.83 -10.11
CA GLY A 169 -19.46 -1.21 -9.56
C GLY A 169 -20.12 -2.37 -10.28
N ILE A 170 -19.31 -3.31 -10.82
CA ILE A 170 -19.82 -4.53 -11.46
C ILE A 170 -20.44 -5.43 -10.37
N PRO A 171 -21.77 -5.70 -10.38
CA PRO A 171 -22.44 -6.39 -9.29
C PRO A 171 -21.85 -7.79 -8.99
N GLU A 172 -21.40 -8.49 -10.03
CA GLU A 172 -20.79 -9.82 -9.93
C GLU A 172 -19.39 -9.80 -9.32
N MET A 173 -18.80 -8.61 -9.11
CA MET A 173 -17.47 -8.40 -8.54
C MET A 173 -17.51 -7.66 -7.18
N ALA A 174 -18.66 -7.68 -6.50
CA ALA A 174 -18.78 -7.18 -5.11
C ALA A 174 -17.94 -8.01 -4.13
N ASP A 175 -17.78 -7.53 -2.89
CA ASP A 175 -16.91 -8.15 -1.87
C ASP A 175 -16.94 -9.69 -1.76
N PRO A 176 -18.11 -10.35 -1.79
CA PRO A 176 -18.14 -11.83 -1.76
C PRO A 176 -17.45 -12.46 -2.95
N ALA A 177 -17.56 -11.86 -4.14
CA ALA A 177 -16.91 -12.37 -5.36
C ALA A 177 -15.40 -12.14 -5.33
N PHE A 178 -14.95 -11.00 -4.85
CA PHE A 178 -13.53 -10.72 -4.64
C PHE A 178 -12.88 -11.83 -3.79
N LYS A 179 -13.44 -12.08 -2.60
CA LYS A 179 -12.97 -13.13 -1.69
C LYS A 179 -12.98 -14.51 -2.33
N PHE A 180 -14.06 -14.83 -3.03
CA PHE A 180 -14.20 -16.11 -3.73
C PHE A 180 -13.12 -16.32 -4.80
N HIS A 181 -12.88 -15.33 -5.64
CA HIS A 181 -11.88 -15.44 -6.71
C HIS A 181 -10.45 -15.50 -6.16
N LEU A 182 -10.14 -14.69 -5.14
CA LEU A 182 -8.85 -14.73 -4.48
C LEU A 182 -8.60 -16.08 -3.81
N ASP A 183 -9.56 -16.58 -3.03
CA ASP A 183 -9.46 -17.88 -2.35
C ASP A 183 -9.30 -19.05 -3.33
N ARG A 184 -10.02 -18.99 -4.45
CA ARG A 184 -9.90 -19.97 -5.51
C ARG A 184 -8.50 -19.98 -6.12
N MET A 185 -7.92 -18.83 -6.39
CA MET A 185 -6.57 -18.73 -6.95
C MET A 185 -5.50 -19.16 -5.95
N ILE A 186 -5.62 -18.77 -4.68
CA ILE A 186 -4.74 -19.25 -3.61
C ILE A 186 -4.76 -20.79 -3.56
N THR A 187 -5.96 -21.38 -3.65
CA THR A 187 -6.09 -22.85 -3.65
C THR A 187 -5.41 -23.49 -4.86
N LEU A 188 -5.61 -22.93 -6.06
CA LEU A 188 -5.01 -23.46 -7.29
C LEU A 188 -3.49 -23.33 -7.33
N GLU A 189 -2.93 -22.26 -6.78
CA GLU A 189 -1.50 -21.97 -6.84
C GLU A 189 -0.70 -22.67 -5.73
N LEU A 190 -1.30 -22.83 -4.53
CA LEU A 190 -0.56 -23.22 -3.34
C LEU A 190 -0.91 -24.59 -2.77
N PHE A 191 -1.93 -25.28 -3.31
CA PHE A 191 -2.34 -26.63 -2.88
C PHE A 191 -2.37 -27.63 -4.04
N ALA A 192 -1.47 -27.44 -5.01
CA ALA A 192 -1.32 -28.30 -6.19
C ALA A 192 -0.33 -29.42 -5.95
#